data_3d9d8eef98960dd25a2f8fa7fac9021e
#
_entry.id   3d9d8eef98960dd25a2f8fa7fac9021e
#
_cell.length_a   1.000
_cell.length_b   1.000
_cell.length_c   1.000
_cell.angle_alpha   90.00
_cell.angle_beta   90.00
_cell.angle_gamma   90.00
#
_symmetry.space_group_name_H-M   'P 1'
#
loop_
_entity.id
_entity.type
_entity.pdbx_description
1 polymer ?
#
loop_
_entity_poly.entity_id
_entity_poly.type
_entity_poly.pdbx_seq_one_letter_code
_entity_poly.pdbx_strand_id
1 'polypeptide(L)'
;MKHIVFNEADVAVLEQAIALEPALAGEVVLIRDDYAVGPLYAPGQPEGWQKRRGWWQHLLAAAAPAEADALLDMVNDRQTLHGLTTALQADEAEYLWIWAAQNKHDVSGYYWLISQLQPWQGRVFILYLNNLPFLSDKGGIFYPQWLSEIPAKEFLKAKKLARLVTPSEFEVDIDEWKKQCRDGQMVRLLEGGKKLGQTTEDCYDKALAKYVHGDFSKGSKIINQFLSKEKETTGDVYLTWRLKQLVEPNGWEVKGDLNKTVRDFELRNPAMPSLKKKGDAAEEATTEE
;
A
#
# COMPACT_ATOMS: atom_id res chain seq x y z
N MET A 1 7.61 23.53 7.45
CA MET A 1 6.50 22.55 7.48
C MET A 1 6.91 21.32 6.69
N LYS A 2 6.62 20.13 7.21
CA LYS A 2 6.85 18.85 6.49
C LYS A 2 5.52 18.18 6.23
N HIS A 3 5.27 17.79 5.00
CA HIS A 3 4.07 17.08 4.57
C HIS A 3 4.39 15.60 4.42
N ILE A 4 3.71 14.74 5.17
CA ILE A 4 3.96 13.30 5.19
C ILE A 4 2.91 12.60 4.36
N VAL A 5 3.35 11.76 3.45
CA VAL A 5 2.53 10.83 2.65
C VAL A 5 3.09 9.42 2.75
N PHE A 6 2.28 8.43 2.38
CA PHE A 6 2.63 7.00 2.52
C PHE A 6 2.76 6.27 1.17
N ASN A 7 2.38 6.92 0.06
CA ASN A 7 2.46 6.33 -1.26
C ASN A 7 3.27 7.23 -2.20
N GLU A 8 4.17 6.64 -2.99
CA GLU A 8 5.00 7.35 -3.97
C GLU A 8 4.15 8.17 -4.96
N ALA A 9 3.01 7.63 -5.40
CA ALA A 9 2.13 8.33 -6.33
C ALA A 9 1.50 9.60 -5.73
N ASP A 10 1.42 9.72 -4.42
CA ASP A 10 0.84 10.87 -3.73
C ASP A 10 1.78 12.08 -3.69
N VAL A 11 3.10 11.85 -3.78
CA VAL A 11 4.14 12.90 -3.71
C VAL A 11 3.91 13.96 -4.78
N ALA A 12 3.84 13.55 -6.04
CA ALA A 12 3.74 14.48 -7.17
C ALA A 12 2.45 15.32 -7.14
N VAL A 13 1.34 14.72 -6.73
CA VAL A 13 0.05 15.44 -6.64
C VAL A 13 0.06 16.44 -5.49
N LEU A 14 0.64 16.07 -4.35
CA LEU A 14 0.74 16.99 -3.21
C LEU A 14 1.73 18.13 -3.49
N GLU A 15 2.85 17.88 -4.15
CA GLU A 15 3.78 18.93 -4.59
C GLU A 15 3.10 19.91 -5.54
N GLN A 16 2.28 19.44 -6.48
CA GLN A 16 1.47 20.31 -7.35
C GLN A 16 0.48 21.15 -6.54
N ALA A 17 -0.17 20.58 -5.54
CA ALA A 17 -1.10 21.32 -4.67
C ALA A 17 -0.36 22.40 -3.84
N ILE A 18 0.80 22.05 -3.28
CA ILE A 18 1.67 22.99 -2.53
C ILE A 18 2.09 24.16 -3.42
N ALA A 19 2.46 23.89 -4.67
CA ALA A 19 2.85 24.94 -5.62
C ALA A 19 1.72 25.95 -5.93
N LEU A 20 0.46 25.54 -5.77
CA LEU A 20 -0.72 26.39 -5.98
C LEU A 20 -1.08 27.24 -4.74
N GLU A 21 -0.56 26.91 -3.55
CA GLU A 21 -0.97 27.51 -2.28
C GLU A 21 0.24 27.81 -1.40
N PRO A 22 0.74 29.05 -1.42
CA PRO A 22 1.92 29.44 -0.62
C PRO A 22 1.81 29.15 0.88
N ALA A 23 0.60 29.11 1.43
CA ALA A 23 0.38 28.76 2.83
C ALA A 23 0.66 27.28 3.16
N LEU A 24 0.83 26.44 2.15
CA LEU A 24 1.26 25.04 2.27
C LEU A 24 2.76 24.86 1.96
N ALA A 25 3.53 25.95 1.80
CA ALA A 25 4.95 25.82 1.48
C ALA A 25 5.67 24.89 2.48
N GLY A 26 6.29 23.84 1.97
CA GLY A 26 6.95 22.82 2.79
C GLY A 26 7.51 21.70 1.94
N GLU A 27 8.22 20.80 2.57
CA GLU A 27 8.81 19.61 1.96
C GLU A 27 7.85 18.43 2.07
N VAL A 28 7.70 17.69 0.98
CA VAL A 28 6.95 16.40 1.00
C VAL A 28 7.92 15.29 1.37
N VAL A 29 7.56 14.52 2.39
CA VAL A 29 8.34 13.42 2.93
C VAL A 29 7.52 12.14 2.80
N LEU A 30 8.09 11.15 2.11
CA LEU A 30 7.47 9.86 1.89
C LEU A 30 7.91 8.84 2.94
N ILE A 31 6.94 8.21 3.60
CA ILE A 31 7.13 6.98 4.37
C ILE A 31 6.94 5.82 3.39
N ARG A 32 7.96 5.01 3.20
CA ARG A 32 8.02 4.02 2.10
C ARG A 32 7.59 2.62 2.47
N ASP A 33 7.66 2.27 3.75
CA ASP A 33 7.35 0.92 4.21
C ASP A 33 5.83 0.70 4.25
N ASP A 34 5.37 -0.41 3.70
CA ASP A 34 3.97 -0.81 3.78
C ASP A 34 3.69 -1.55 5.09
N TYR A 35 3.36 -0.79 6.13
CA TYR A 35 3.01 -1.33 7.45
C TYR A 35 1.67 -2.09 7.46
N ALA A 36 0.91 -2.12 6.37
CA ALA A 36 -0.28 -2.96 6.25
C ALA A 36 0.04 -4.44 6.04
N VAL A 37 1.28 -4.79 5.69
CA VAL A 37 1.73 -6.18 5.50
C VAL A 37 3.04 -6.45 6.25
N GLY A 38 3.30 -7.73 6.48
CA GLY A 38 4.53 -8.20 7.11
C GLY A 38 4.58 -8.09 8.63
N PRO A 39 5.67 -8.56 9.24
CA PRO A 39 5.81 -8.64 10.69
C PRO A 39 5.97 -7.25 11.33
N LEU A 40 5.25 -7.02 12.42
CA LEU A 40 5.34 -5.80 13.25
C LEU A 40 5.92 -6.08 14.65
N TYR A 41 6.51 -7.25 14.87
CA TYR A 41 7.10 -7.59 16.17
C TYR A 41 8.21 -6.62 16.54
N ALA A 42 8.05 -5.97 17.70
CA ALA A 42 9.03 -5.05 18.29
C ALA A 42 9.71 -4.07 17.29
N PRO A 43 8.96 -3.34 16.44
CA PRO A 43 9.53 -2.58 15.33
C PRO A 43 10.42 -1.41 15.78
N GLY A 44 10.33 -0.99 17.04
CA GLY A 44 11.21 0.01 17.65
C GLY A 44 12.55 -0.55 18.12
N GLN A 45 12.73 -1.87 18.14
CA GLN A 45 13.96 -2.53 18.56
C GLN A 45 14.77 -2.99 17.34
N PRO A 46 16.12 -3.08 17.48
CA PRO A 46 16.98 -3.52 16.38
C PRO A 46 16.57 -4.87 15.79
N GLU A 47 16.21 -5.83 16.64
CA GLU A 47 15.82 -7.18 16.24
C GLU A 47 14.52 -7.19 15.43
N GLY A 48 13.53 -6.41 15.83
CA GLY A 48 12.26 -6.28 15.12
C GLY A 48 12.43 -5.64 13.75
N TRP A 49 13.25 -4.60 13.69
CA TRP A 49 13.59 -3.97 12.42
C TRP A 49 14.35 -4.91 11.48
N GLN A 50 15.34 -5.65 11.99
CA GLN A 50 16.09 -6.63 11.20
C GLN A 50 15.16 -7.73 10.67
N LYS A 51 14.24 -8.22 11.50
CA LYS A 51 13.24 -9.22 11.09
C LYS A 51 12.35 -8.69 9.95
N ARG A 52 11.89 -7.44 10.07
CA ARG A 52 11.09 -6.81 9.02
C ARG A 52 11.89 -6.58 7.75
N ARG A 53 13.13 -6.08 7.85
CA ARG A 53 14.03 -5.90 6.71
C ARG A 53 14.32 -7.23 6.00
N GLY A 54 14.62 -8.30 6.75
CA GLY A 54 14.82 -9.64 6.19
C GLY A 54 13.57 -10.19 5.49
N TRP A 55 12.40 -9.90 6.03
CA TRP A 55 11.13 -10.26 5.38
C TRP A 55 10.96 -9.51 4.05
N TRP A 56 11.17 -8.19 4.00
CA TRP A 56 11.15 -7.43 2.74
C TRP A 56 12.18 -7.93 1.73
N GLN A 57 13.41 -8.22 2.19
CA GLN A 57 14.46 -8.77 1.34
C GLN A 57 14.01 -10.07 0.65
N HIS A 58 13.35 -10.95 1.41
CA HIS A 58 12.79 -12.19 0.87
C HIS A 58 11.71 -11.93 -0.20
N LEU A 59 10.80 -11.01 0.03
CA LEU A 59 9.75 -10.66 -0.93
C LEU A 59 10.31 -10.00 -2.19
N LEU A 60 11.22 -9.06 -2.03
CA LEU A 60 11.87 -8.35 -3.13
C LEU A 60 12.71 -9.30 -3.99
N ALA A 61 13.45 -10.23 -3.37
CA ALA A 61 14.17 -11.27 -4.09
C ALA A 61 13.24 -12.16 -4.94
N ALA A 62 12.01 -12.39 -4.45
CA ALA A 62 11.01 -13.12 -5.22
C ALA A 62 10.38 -12.27 -6.34
N ALA A 63 10.14 -10.99 -6.14
CA ALA A 63 9.39 -10.14 -7.07
C ALA A 63 10.26 -9.43 -8.10
N ALA A 64 11.43 -8.93 -7.70
CA ALA A 64 12.35 -8.14 -8.51
C ALA A 64 13.81 -8.49 -8.19
N PRO A 65 14.27 -9.72 -8.47
CA PRO A 65 15.56 -10.23 -8.00
C PRO A 65 16.76 -9.38 -8.41
N ALA A 66 16.74 -8.76 -9.59
CA ALA A 66 17.85 -7.92 -10.07
C ALA A 66 17.95 -6.57 -9.34
N GLU A 67 16.87 -6.09 -8.73
CA GLU A 67 16.77 -4.78 -8.10
C GLU A 67 16.53 -4.88 -6.58
N ALA A 68 16.47 -6.09 -6.02
CA ALA A 68 16.03 -6.36 -4.67
C ALA A 68 16.80 -5.56 -3.62
N ASP A 69 18.12 -5.50 -3.70
CA ASP A 69 18.96 -4.78 -2.74
C ASP A 69 18.76 -3.26 -2.83
N ALA A 70 18.70 -2.72 -4.05
CA ALA A 70 18.45 -1.29 -4.27
C ALA A 70 17.07 -0.87 -3.74
N LEU A 71 16.02 -1.66 -4.02
CA LEU A 71 14.68 -1.41 -3.51
C LEU A 71 14.63 -1.53 -1.97
N LEU A 72 15.34 -2.51 -1.40
CA LEU A 72 15.41 -2.69 0.04
C LEU A 72 16.08 -1.49 0.74
N ASP A 73 17.12 -0.91 0.14
CA ASP A 73 17.81 0.25 0.69
C ASP A 73 16.97 1.53 0.61
N MET A 74 16.03 1.62 -0.35
CA MET A 74 15.07 2.71 -0.41
C MET A 74 14.03 2.66 0.70
N VAL A 75 13.72 1.46 1.25
CA VAL A 75 12.77 1.29 2.37
C VAL A 75 13.52 1.47 3.68
N ASN A 76 13.82 2.72 4.07
CA ASN A 76 14.54 3.05 5.30
C ASN A 76 13.84 4.17 6.08
N ASP A 77 12.64 3.89 6.58
CA ASP A 77 11.85 4.87 7.31
C ASP A 77 12.45 5.27 8.66
N ARG A 78 13.40 4.51 9.19
CA ARG A 78 14.18 4.94 10.39
C ARG A 78 15.03 6.17 10.07
N GLN A 79 15.64 6.23 8.89
CA GLN A 79 16.40 7.40 8.46
C GLN A 79 15.47 8.58 8.20
N THR A 80 14.34 8.33 7.54
CA THR A 80 13.27 9.31 7.31
C THR A 80 12.77 9.89 8.63
N LEU A 81 12.45 9.01 9.61
CA LEU A 81 12.03 9.42 10.94
C LEU A 81 13.10 10.24 11.66
N HIS A 82 14.37 9.84 11.57
CA HIS A 82 15.49 10.59 12.14
C HIS A 82 15.57 12.00 11.56
N GLY A 83 15.43 12.15 10.26
CA GLY A 83 15.38 13.45 9.58
C GLY A 83 14.23 14.34 10.10
N LEU A 84 13.01 13.75 10.20
CA LEU A 84 11.83 14.45 10.72
C LEU A 84 12.02 14.90 12.18
N THR A 85 12.50 14.01 13.04
CA THR A 85 12.70 14.32 14.47
C THR A 85 13.81 15.33 14.68
N THR A 86 14.88 15.28 13.88
CA THR A 86 15.95 16.29 13.88
C THR A 86 15.42 17.66 13.49
N ALA A 87 14.59 17.76 12.44
CA ALA A 87 13.97 19.02 12.03
C ALA A 87 13.08 19.60 13.14
N LEU A 88 12.27 18.77 13.79
CA LEU A 88 11.42 19.18 14.91
C LEU A 88 12.21 19.60 16.15
N GLN A 89 13.40 19.04 16.37
CA GLN A 89 14.28 19.45 17.46
C GLN A 89 15.00 20.77 17.17
N ALA A 90 15.36 20.99 15.91
CA ALA A 90 16.12 22.17 15.49
C ALA A 90 15.27 23.45 15.43
N ASP A 91 13.97 23.33 15.18
CA ASP A 91 13.05 24.46 15.02
C ASP A 91 11.73 24.21 15.75
N GLU A 92 11.44 25.03 16.75
CA GLU A 92 10.18 24.97 17.50
C GLU A 92 8.95 25.35 16.66
N ALA A 93 9.13 26.08 15.56
CA ALA A 93 8.09 26.46 14.62
C ALA A 93 7.85 25.39 13.54
N GLU A 94 8.63 24.31 13.50
CA GLU A 94 8.41 23.23 12.54
C GLU A 94 7.20 22.39 12.92
N TYR A 95 6.34 22.10 11.94
CA TYR A 95 5.12 21.29 12.08
C TYR A 95 5.13 20.15 11.07
N LEU A 96 4.51 19.02 11.46
CA LEU A 96 4.23 17.90 10.57
C LEU A 96 2.75 17.89 10.18
N TRP A 97 2.49 17.75 8.90
CA TRP A 97 1.15 17.54 8.35
C TRP A 97 1.08 16.15 7.74
N ILE A 98 0.33 15.25 8.38
CA ILE A 98 0.13 13.89 7.90
C ILE A 98 -1.11 13.88 6.99
N TRP A 99 -0.90 13.45 5.75
CA TRP A 99 -1.96 13.30 4.77
C TRP A 99 -2.24 11.81 4.61
N ALA A 100 -3.45 11.38 4.95
CA ALA A 100 -3.83 9.97 4.89
C ALA A 100 -5.19 9.81 4.22
N ALA A 101 -5.24 8.96 3.22
CA ALA A 101 -6.48 8.52 2.60
C ALA A 101 -7.09 7.35 3.39
N GLN A 102 -8.33 7.01 3.06
CA GLN A 102 -9.06 5.92 3.73
C GLN A 102 -8.68 4.57 3.14
N ASN A 103 -7.44 4.17 3.34
CA ASN A 103 -6.93 2.85 2.97
C ASN A 103 -6.05 2.27 4.09
N LYS A 104 -5.85 0.97 4.08
CA LYS A 104 -5.07 0.26 5.12
C LYS A 104 -3.59 0.63 5.13
N HIS A 105 -3.02 0.95 3.97
CA HIS A 105 -1.61 1.33 3.84
C HIS A 105 -1.33 2.63 4.59
N ASP A 106 -2.09 3.69 4.27
CA ASP A 106 -1.95 5.00 4.90
C ASP A 106 -2.27 4.95 6.39
N VAL A 107 -3.33 4.23 6.78
CA VAL A 107 -3.72 4.09 8.19
C VAL A 107 -2.66 3.32 8.99
N SER A 108 -2.07 2.26 8.42
CA SER A 108 -0.99 1.52 9.08
C SER A 108 0.29 2.35 9.21
N GLY A 109 0.66 3.09 8.16
CA GLY A 109 1.77 4.03 8.17
C GLY A 109 1.57 5.17 9.19
N TYR A 110 0.34 5.70 9.26
CA TYR A 110 -0.04 6.68 10.27
C TYR A 110 0.17 6.17 11.69
N TYR A 111 -0.31 4.95 12.02
CA TYR A 111 -0.15 4.39 13.36
C TYR A 111 1.32 4.17 13.72
N TRP A 112 2.12 3.68 12.78
CA TRP A 112 3.56 3.58 12.98
C TRP A 112 4.18 4.95 13.28
N LEU A 113 3.91 5.95 12.44
CA LEU A 113 4.50 7.27 12.57
C LEU A 113 4.08 7.96 13.86
N ILE A 114 2.77 7.96 14.19
CA ILE A 114 2.26 8.61 15.40
C ILE A 114 2.85 7.99 16.68
N SER A 115 3.15 6.69 16.66
CA SER A 115 3.81 6.00 17.78
C SER A 115 5.23 6.50 18.06
N GLN A 116 5.86 7.16 17.08
CA GLN A 116 7.22 7.72 17.18
C GLN A 116 7.21 9.22 17.53
N LEU A 117 6.06 9.89 17.45
CA LEU A 117 5.96 11.34 17.56
C LEU A 117 5.40 11.86 18.89
N GLN A 118 5.26 11.00 19.89
CA GLN A 118 4.73 11.38 21.21
C GLN A 118 5.41 12.61 21.83
N PRO A 119 6.75 12.81 21.76
CA PRO A 119 7.40 14.01 22.30
C PRO A 119 6.99 15.33 21.62
N TRP A 120 6.41 15.26 20.44
CA TRP A 120 6.03 16.44 19.63
C TRP A 120 4.50 16.65 19.56
N GLN A 121 3.76 16.22 20.59
CA GLN A 121 2.36 16.58 20.75
C GLN A 121 2.20 18.11 20.66
N GLY A 122 1.16 18.55 19.93
CA GLY A 122 0.95 19.98 19.67
C GLY A 122 1.61 20.48 18.38
N ARG A 123 2.42 19.66 17.69
CA ARG A 123 3.07 20.03 16.42
C ARG A 123 2.77 19.06 15.27
N VAL A 124 1.83 18.14 15.46
CA VAL A 124 1.43 17.16 14.45
C VAL A 124 -0.01 17.39 14.06
N PHE A 125 -0.23 17.70 12.79
CA PHE A 125 -1.54 17.82 12.18
C PHE A 125 -1.85 16.56 11.37
N ILE A 126 -3.13 16.21 11.34
CA ILE A 126 -3.64 15.15 10.47
C ILE A 126 -4.72 15.69 9.56
N LEU A 127 -4.66 15.31 8.31
CA LEU A 127 -5.73 15.38 7.34
C LEU A 127 -6.06 13.96 6.93
N TYR A 128 -7.15 13.42 7.47
CA TYR A 128 -7.62 12.08 7.19
C TYR A 128 -8.88 12.13 6.33
N LEU A 129 -8.81 11.60 5.11
CA LEU A 129 -9.88 11.65 4.11
C LEU A 129 -10.87 10.47 4.32
N ASN A 130 -11.56 10.48 5.44
CA ASN A 130 -12.52 9.44 5.79
C ASN A 130 -13.82 9.60 4.99
N ASN A 131 -13.95 8.84 3.91
CA ASN A 131 -15.16 8.82 3.07
C ASN A 131 -15.63 10.21 2.60
N LEU A 132 -14.68 11.06 2.21
CA LEU A 132 -14.97 12.42 1.75
C LEU A 132 -15.19 12.44 0.24
N PRO A 133 -16.25 13.10 -0.26
CA PRO A 133 -16.48 13.27 -1.67
C PRO A 133 -15.59 14.36 -2.27
N PHE A 134 -15.06 14.09 -3.45
CA PHE A 134 -14.32 15.03 -4.28
C PHE A 134 -14.91 15.14 -5.67
N LEU A 135 -14.56 16.20 -6.38
CA LEU A 135 -14.93 16.38 -7.79
C LEU A 135 -13.80 15.89 -8.68
N SER A 136 -14.12 15.01 -9.61
CA SER A 136 -13.20 14.63 -10.68
C SER A 136 -13.06 15.76 -11.71
N ASP A 137 -12.04 15.72 -12.54
CA ASP A 137 -11.85 16.68 -13.65
C ASP A 137 -13.03 16.70 -14.64
N LYS A 138 -13.83 15.65 -14.67
CA LYS A 138 -15.06 15.54 -15.48
C LYS A 138 -16.32 16.04 -14.76
N GLY A 139 -16.18 16.59 -13.54
CA GLY A 139 -17.29 17.13 -12.74
C GLY A 139 -18.13 16.07 -12.00
N GLY A 140 -17.75 14.80 -12.06
CA GLY A 140 -18.41 13.73 -11.29
C GLY A 140 -17.91 13.68 -9.82
N ILE A 141 -18.82 13.32 -8.89
CA ILE A 141 -18.45 13.06 -7.50
C ILE A 141 -17.83 11.66 -7.41
N PHE A 142 -16.71 11.57 -6.68
CA PHE A 142 -16.05 10.30 -6.37
C PHE A 142 -15.48 10.29 -4.94
N TYR A 143 -15.19 9.11 -4.42
CA TYR A 143 -14.62 8.89 -3.10
C TYR A 143 -13.23 8.28 -3.27
N PRO A 144 -12.14 9.06 -3.13
CA PRO A 144 -10.79 8.57 -3.38
C PRO A 144 -10.37 7.55 -2.32
N GLN A 145 -9.70 6.50 -2.77
CA GLN A 145 -9.01 5.54 -1.90
C GLN A 145 -7.54 5.91 -1.71
N TRP A 146 -6.98 6.68 -2.64
CA TRP A 146 -5.60 7.17 -2.61
C TRP A 146 -5.58 8.68 -2.81
N LEU A 147 -4.61 9.35 -2.20
CA LEU A 147 -4.45 10.80 -2.36
C LEU A 147 -4.18 11.17 -3.82
N SER A 148 -3.43 10.36 -4.56
CA SER A 148 -3.09 10.54 -5.97
C SER A 148 -4.29 10.56 -6.92
N GLU A 149 -5.45 10.09 -6.48
CA GLU A 149 -6.70 10.18 -7.26
C GLU A 149 -7.33 11.57 -7.21
N ILE A 150 -6.89 12.44 -6.28
CA ILE A 150 -7.50 13.74 -6.02
C ILE A 150 -6.82 14.80 -6.89
N PRO A 151 -7.57 15.56 -7.72
CA PRO A 151 -6.99 16.67 -8.46
C PRO A 151 -6.35 17.70 -7.52
N ALA A 152 -5.18 18.24 -7.87
CA ALA A 152 -4.42 19.16 -7.01
C ALA A 152 -5.24 20.34 -6.47
N LYS A 153 -6.16 20.87 -7.29
CA LYS A 153 -7.07 21.97 -6.89
C LYS A 153 -8.06 21.57 -5.79
N GLU A 154 -8.46 20.30 -5.75
CA GLU A 154 -9.36 19.77 -4.72
C GLU A 154 -8.61 19.56 -3.40
N PHE A 155 -7.31 19.23 -3.43
CA PHE A 155 -6.46 19.21 -2.24
C PHE A 155 -6.49 20.54 -1.47
N LEU A 156 -6.53 21.67 -2.16
CA LEU A 156 -6.60 22.99 -1.52
C LEU A 156 -7.86 23.15 -0.67
N LYS A 157 -8.97 22.53 -1.06
CA LYS A 157 -10.19 22.48 -0.25
C LYS A 157 -10.02 21.59 0.95
N ALA A 158 -9.37 20.43 0.78
CA ALA A 158 -9.13 19.44 1.83
C ALA A 158 -8.25 19.99 2.96
N LYS A 159 -7.34 20.97 2.70
CA LYS A 159 -6.49 21.57 3.74
C LYS A 159 -7.29 22.12 4.92
N LYS A 160 -8.55 22.54 4.71
CA LYS A 160 -9.43 23.04 5.77
C LYS A 160 -9.84 21.98 6.78
N LEU A 161 -9.65 20.71 6.44
CA LEU A 161 -9.94 19.54 7.28
C LEU A 161 -8.74 19.15 8.14
N ALA A 162 -7.57 19.72 7.87
CA ALA A 162 -6.38 19.47 8.68
C ALA A 162 -6.62 20.01 10.09
N ARG A 163 -6.35 19.18 11.07
CA ARG A 163 -6.49 19.50 12.48
C ARG A 163 -5.34 18.94 13.29
N LEU A 164 -5.06 19.58 14.39
CA LEU A 164 -4.08 19.09 15.34
C LEU A 164 -4.49 17.72 15.88
N VAL A 165 -3.56 16.79 15.96
CA VAL A 165 -3.76 15.51 16.65
C VAL A 165 -3.84 15.81 18.13
N THR A 166 -4.97 15.44 18.77
CA THR A 166 -5.21 15.72 20.19
C THR A 166 -4.36 14.79 21.08
N PRO A 167 -4.05 15.17 22.33
CA PRO A 167 -3.37 14.30 23.27
C PRO A 167 -4.06 12.94 23.45
N SER A 168 -5.39 12.93 23.54
CA SER A 168 -6.16 11.68 23.66
C SER A 168 -6.04 10.79 22.42
N GLU A 169 -5.97 11.38 21.21
CA GLU A 169 -5.72 10.61 20.00
C GLU A 169 -4.32 10.02 20.00
N PHE A 170 -3.30 10.76 20.43
CA PHE A 170 -1.95 10.21 20.59
C PHE A 170 -1.96 8.96 21.47
N GLU A 171 -2.62 9.00 22.62
CA GLU A 171 -2.70 7.86 23.53
C GLU A 171 -3.39 6.66 22.88
N VAL A 172 -4.59 6.88 22.34
CA VAL A 172 -5.40 5.81 21.72
C VAL A 172 -4.70 5.21 20.48
N ASP A 173 -4.16 6.04 19.62
CA ASP A 173 -3.54 5.59 18.36
C ASP A 173 -2.20 4.88 18.63
N ILE A 174 -1.42 5.31 19.64
CA ILE A 174 -0.22 4.59 20.09
C ILE A 174 -0.57 3.21 20.68
N ASP A 175 -1.64 3.13 21.46
CA ASP A 175 -2.07 1.86 22.05
C ASP A 175 -2.63 0.90 20.97
N GLU A 176 -3.30 1.42 19.95
CA GLU A 176 -3.71 0.61 18.79
C GLU A 176 -2.47 0.09 18.03
N TRP A 177 -1.44 0.92 17.80
CA TRP A 177 -0.18 0.45 17.24
C TRP A 177 0.47 -0.66 18.06
N LYS A 178 0.58 -0.49 19.38
CA LYS A 178 1.12 -1.51 20.29
C LYS A 178 0.32 -2.82 20.21
N LYS A 179 -1.01 -2.73 20.09
CA LYS A 179 -1.88 -3.89 19.92
C LYS A 179 -1.58 -4.59 18.60
N GLN A 180 -1.48 -3.85 17.48
CA GLN A 180 -1.11 -4.41 16.18
C GLN A 180 0.23 -5.17 16.24
N CYS A 181 1.23 -4.61 16.94
CA CYS A 181 2.53 -5.24 17.13
C CYS A 181 2.47 -6.49 18.02
N ARG A 182 1.66 -6.47 19.08
CA ARG A 182 1.50 -7.59 20.02
C ARG A 182 0.75 -8.76 19.39
N ASP A 183 -0.31 -8.49 18.66
CA ASP A 183 -1.14 -9.53 18.02
C ASP A 183 -0.39 -10.21 16.87
N GLY A 184 0.55 -9.50 16.22
CA GLY A 184 1.61 -10.07 15.38
C GLY A 184 1.17 -10.76 14.10
N GLN A 185 -0.05 -10.52 13.63
CA GLN A 185 -0.54 -11.06 12.35
C GLN A 185 0.15 -10.39 11.17
N MET A 186 0.14 -11.07 10.01
CA MET A 186 0.95 -10.65 8.86
C MET A 186 0.26 -9.65 7.95
N VAL A 187 -1.07 -9.51 8.00
CA VAL A 187 -1.82 -8.57 7.16
C VAL A 187 -2.82 -7.78 7.99
N ARG A 188 -2.95 -6.50 7.71
CA ARG A 188 -3.93 -5.56 8.28
C ARG A 188 -4.94 -5.19 7.20
N LEU A 189 -6.22 -5.15 7.57
CA LEU A 189 -7.34 -4.79 6.70
C LEU A 189 -8.10 -3.64 7.35
N LEU A 190 -8.51 -2.65 6.56
CA LEU A 190 -9.28 -1.51 7.08
C LEU A 190 -10.76 -1.89 7.21
N GLU A 191 -11.29 -1.92 8.44
CA GLU A 191 -12.68 -2.26 8.73
C GLU A 191 -13.61 -1.04 8.71
N GLY A 192 -13.05 0.17 8.76
CA GLY A 192 -13.79 1.43 8.73
C GLY A 192 -13.17 2.47 9.66
N GLY A 193 -13.32 3.75 9.32
CA GLY A 193 -12.58 4.81 9.99
C GLY A 193 -11.09 4.51 9.98
N LYS A 194 -10.43 4.55 11.12
CA LYS A 194 -9.02 4.11 11.29
C LYS A 194 -8.91 2.68 11.88
N LYS A 195 -10.00 1.93 12.01
CA LYS A 195 -9.96 0.60 12.64
C LYS A 195 -9.33 -0.43 11.72
N LEU A 196 -8.24 -1.06 12.17
CA LEU A 196 -7.54 -2.14 11.47
C LEU A 196 -7.87 -3.50 12.10
N GLY A 197 -8.43 -4.40 11.30
CA GLY A 197 -8.46 -5.83 11.59
C GLY A 197 -7.13 -6.49 11.19
N GLN A 198 -6.82 -7.65 11.76
CA GLN A 198 -5.63 -8.41 11.45
C GLN A 198 -5.96 -9.81 10.96
N THR A 199 -5.16 -10.32 10.00
CA THR A 199 -5.34 -11.65 9.44
C THR A 199 -3.99 -12.28 9.02
N THR A 200 -4.05 -13.53 8.59
CA THR A 200 -2.89 -14.32 8.18
C THR A 200 -2.33 -13.88 6.81
N GLU A 201 -1.11 -14.29 6.51
CA GLU A 201 -0.40 -13.93 5.27
C GLU A 201 -1.05 -14.47 3.99
N ASP A 202 -1.88 -15.50 4.09
CA ASP A 202 -2.54 -16.17 2.98
C ASP A 202 -3.93 -15.58 2.64
N CYS A 203 -4.32 -14.47 3.27
CA CYS A 203 -5.66 -13.91 3.13
C CYS A 203 -6.04 -13.55 1.68
N TYR A 204 -5.07 -13.28 0.81
CA TYR A 204 -5.29 -12.98 -0.60
C TYR A 204 -5.22 -14.21 -1.52
N ASP A 205 -4.75 -15.35 -1.03
CA ASP A 205 -4.42 -16.52 -1.85
C ASP A 205 -5.63 -17.06 -2.61
N LYS A 206 -6.75 -17.21 -1.91
CA LYS A 206 -7.99 -17.68 -2.52
C LYS A 206 -8.51 -16.76 -3.62
N ALA A 207 -8.39 -15.46 -3.44
CA ALA A 207 -8.79 -14.47 -4.44
C ALA A 207 -7.81 -14.46 -5.61
N LEU A 208 -6.49 -14.52 -5.33
CA LEU A 208 -5.45 -14.54 -6.34
C LEU A 208 -5.53 -15.78 -7.23
N ALA A 209 -5.80 -16.94 -6.65
CA ALA A 209 -5.95 -18.21 -7.37
C ALA A 209 -7.08 -18.20 -8.41
N LYS A 210 -8.13 -17.40 -8.23
CA LYS A 210 -9.23 -17.28 -9.21
C LYS A 210 -8.78 -16.76 -10.58
N TYR A 211 -7.64 -16.08 -10.64
CA TYR A 211 -7.11 -15.50 -11.87
C TYR A 211 -6.14 -16.41 -12.63
N VAL A 212 -5.86 -17.61 -12.09
CA VAL A 212 -5.06 -18.64 -12.77
C VAL A 212 -6.01 -19.66 -13.38
N HIS A 213 -6.17 -19.61 -14.71
CA HIS A 213 -7.11 -20.44 -15.48
C HIS A 213 -6.41 -21.61 -16.18
N GLY A 214 -7.17 -22.40 -16.96
CA GLY A 214 -6.66 -23.53 -17.74
C GLY A 214 -5.73 -23.15 -18.90
N ASP A 215 -5.72 -21.89 -19.31
CA ASP A 215 -4.80 -21.38 -20.33
C ASP A 215 -3.59 -20.69 -19.68
N PHE A 216 -2.42 -20.79 -20.32
CA PHE A 216 -1.24 -20.08 -19.87
C PHE A 216 -1.46 -18.56 -19.89
N SER A 217 -1.22 -17.92 -18.77
CA SER A 217 -1.29 -16.47 -18.61
C SER A 217 -0.03 -15.95 -17.93
N LYS A 218 0.50 -14.82 -18.42
CA LYS A 218 1.64 -14.15 -17.78
C LYS A 218 1.36 -13.80 -16.34
N GLY A 219 2.32 -14.00 -15.44
CA GLY A 219 2.21 -13.59 -14.03
C GLY A 219 1.79 -12.13 -13.87
N SER A 220 2.34 -11.23 -14.69
CA SER A 220 1.95 -9.81 -14.70
C SER A 220 0.48 -9.58 -15.03
N LYS A 221 -0.11 -10.36 -15.95
CA LYS A 221 -1.54 -10.27 -16.27
C LYS A 221 -2.41 -10.74 -15.11
N ILE A 222 -1.99 -11.79 -14.41
CA ILE A 222 -2.69 -12.33 -13.25
C ILE A 222 -2.72 -11.27 -12.13
N ILE A 223 -1.57 -10.68 -11.78
CA ILE A 223 -1.46 -9.63 -10.77
C ILE A 223 -2.31 -8.40 -11.16
N ASN A 224 -2.21 -7.92 -12.40
CA ASN A 224 -2.99 -6.76 -12.85
C ASN A 224 -4.50 -7.01 -12.83
N GLN A 225 -4.94 -8.23 -13.16
CA GLN A 225 -6.35 -8.59 -13.06
C GLN A 225 -6.84 -8.60 -11.61
N PHE A 226 -6.04 -9.10 -10.68
CA PHE A 226 -6.34 -9.05 -9.25
C PHE A 226 -6.46 -7.59 -8.79
N LEU A 227 -5.45 -6.76 -9.03
CA LEU A 227 -5.41 -5.35 -8.61
C LEU A 227 -6.57 -4.53 -9.18
N SER A 228 -7.04 -4.87 -10.40
CA SER A 228 -8.12 -4.12 -11.06
C SER A 228 -9.53 -4.56 -10.68
N LYS A 229 -9.70 -5.77 -10.13
CA LYS A 229 -11.04 -6.36 -9.91
C LYS A 229 -11.37 -6.61 -8.45
N GLU A 230 -10.37 -6.86 -7.61
CA GLU A 230 -10.60 -7.08 -6.18
C GLU A 230 -10.67 -5.73 -5.45
N LYS A 231 -11.60 -5.64 -4.50
CA LYS A 231 -11.74 -4.44 -3.66
C LYS A 231 -10.64 -4.36 -2.61
N GLU A 232 -10.29 -5.52 -2.03
CA GLU A 232 -9.22 -5.63 -1.07
C GLU A 232 -7.95 -6.05 -1.79
N THR A 233 -7.00 -5.12 -1.91
CA THR A 233 -5.73 -5.32 -2.62
C THR A 233 -4.55 -4.99 -1.71
N THR A 234 -3.35 -5.33 -2.14
CA THR A 234 -2.08 -4.95 -1.50
C THR A 234 -1.02 -4.75 -2.57
N GLY A 235 0.20 -4.36 -2.20
CA GLY A 235 1.28 -4.11 -3.14
C GLY A 235 1.62 -5.32 -4.02
N ASP A 236 2.00 -5.05 -5.26
CA ASP A 236 2.33 -6.05 -6.29
C ASP A 236 3.50 -6.95 -5.90
N VAL A 237 4.48 -6.45 -5.14
CA VAL A 237 5.58 -7.24 -4.57
C VAL A 237 5.06 -8.35 -3.68
N TYR A 238 4.14 -8.04 -2.77
CA TYR A 238 3.50 -9.02 -1.89
C TYR A 238 2.70 -10.05 -2.69
N LEU A 239 1.87 -9.58 -3.62
CA LEU A 239 1.06 -10.46 -4.47
C LEU A 239 1.92 -11.35 -5.36
N THR A 240 3.04 -10.85 -5.88
CA THR A 240 3.98 -11.64 -6.68
C THR A 240 4.60 -12.75 -5.85
N TRP A 241 5.04 -12.45 -4.64
CA TRP A 241 5.55 -13.45 -3.73
C TRP A 241 4.50 -14.52 -3.42
N ARG A 242 3.26 -14.13 -3.05
CA ARG A 242 2.17 -15.10 -2.81
C ARG A 242 1.86 -15.93 -4.04
N LEU A 243 1.76 -15.31 -5.22
CA LEU A 243 1.49 -16.03 -6.47
C LEU A 243 2.49 -17.15 -6.73
N LYS A 244 3.79 -16.90 -6.50
CA LYS A 244 4.85 -17.90 -6.64
C LYS A 244 4.73 -19.01 -5.59
N GLN A 245 4.38 -18.69 -4.35
CA GLN A 245 4.17 -19.68 -3.29
C GLN A 245 2.98 -20.61 -3.57
N LEU A 246 1.99 -20.15 -4.34
CA LEU A 246 0.80 -20.94 -4.68
C LEU A 246 1.03 -21.95 -5.80
N VAL A 247 2.12 -21.87 -6.56
CA VAL A 247 2.36 -22.72 -7.73
C VAL A 247 2.41 -24.20 -7.35
N GLU A 248 3.31 -24.57 -6.45
CA GLU A 248 3.54 -25.96 -6.05
C GLU A 248 2.35 -26.57 -5.32
N PRO A 249 1.78 -25.92 -4.26
CA PRO A 249 0.65 -26.48 -3.52
C PRO A 249 -0.61 -26.69 -4.37
N ASN A 250 -0.80 -25.91 -5.43
CA ASN A 250 -1.96 -26.03 -6.32
C ASN A 250 -1.68 -26.88 -7.57
N GLY A 251 -0.47 -27.39 -7.74
CA GLY A 251 -0.09 -28.16 -8.91
C GLY A 251 -0.19 -27.38 -10.22
N TRP A 252 0.06 -26.05 -10.17
CA TRP A 252 0.03 -25.22 -11.37
C TRP A 252 1.24 -25.46 -12.26
N GLU A 253 1.02 -25.43 -13.56
CA GLU A 253 2.09 -25.57 -14.53
C GLU A 253 2.72 -24.22 -14.84
N VAL A 254 4.05 -24.24 -14.97
CA VAL A 254 4.88 -23.07 -15.24
C VAL A 254 5.50 -23.18 -16.62
N LYS A 255 5.43 -22.08 -17.38
CA LYS A 255 6.21 -21.89 -18.60
C LYS A 255 7.09 -20.65 -18.43
N GLY A 256 8.38 -20.76 -18.71
CA GLY A 256 9.37 -19.72 -18.46
C GLY A 256 10.12 -19.92 -17.15
N ASP A 257 10.61 -18.84 -16.54
CA ASP A 257 11.46 -18.88 -15.35
C ASP A 257 10.80 -18.23 -14.14
N LEU A 258 10.34 -19.06 -13.21
CA LEU A 258 9.67 -18.62 -11.99
C LEU A 258 10.59 -17.81 -11.04
N ASN A 259 11.92 -17.94 -11.16
CA ASN A 259 12.87 -17.20 -10.34
C ASN A 259 13.08 -15.75 -10.80
N LYS A 260 12.57 -15.39 -11.96
CA LYS A 260 12.61 -14.03 -12.50
C LYS A 260 11.35 -13.22 -12.13
N THR A 261 11.12 -12.13 -12.86
CA THR A 261 9.97 -11.25 -12.63
C THR A 261 8.66 -11.87 -13.14
N VAL A 262 7.52 -11.32 -12.74
CA VAL A 262 6.18 -11.75 -13.21
C VAL A 262 5.98 -11.65 -14.74
N ARG A 263 6.90 -11.00 -15.45
CA ARG A 263 6.87 -10.88 -16.92
C ARG A 263 7.54 -12.06 -17.61
N ASP A 264 8.39 -12.83 -16.89
CA ASP A 264 9.27 -13.86 -17.42
C ASP A 264 8.68 -15.27 -17.30
N PHE A 265 7.51 -15.42 -16.69
CA PHE A 265 6.82 -16.70 -16.58
C PHE A 265 5.33 -16.59 -16.88
N GLU A 266 4.75 -17.71 -17.26
CA GLU A 266 3.33 -17.93 -17.44
C GLU A 266 2.87 -19.07 -16.55
N LEU A 267 1.64 -18.97 -16.01
CA LEU A 267 1.00 -20.00 -15.18
C LEU A 267 -0.28 -20.48 -15.83
N ARG A 268 -0.57 -21.77 -15.67
CA ARG A 268 -1.91 -22.33 -15.87
C ARG A 268 -2.30 -23.26 -14.75
N ASN A 269 -3.59 -23.33 -14.49
CA ASN A 269 -4.17 -24.32 -13.59
C ASN A 269 -4.83 -25.44 -14.41
N PRO A 270 -4.21 -26.62 -14.53
CA PRO A 270 -4.73 -27.70 -15.37
C PRO A 270 -6.10 -28.25 -14.90
N ALA A 271 -6.48 -27.99 -13.64
CA ALA A 271 -7.78 -28.38 -13.10
C ALA A 271 -8.93 -27.40 -13.45
N MET A 272 -8.60 -26.24 -14.06
CA MET A 272 -9.59 -25.22 -14.42
C MET A 272 -9.86 -25.25 -15.94
N PRO A 273 -11.09 -24.91 -16.38
CA PRO A 273 -11.39 -24.82 -17.81
C PRO A 273 -10.60 -23.69 -18.47
N SER A 274 -10.28 -23.86 -19.76
CA SER A 274 -9.78 -22.79 -20.62
C SER A 274 -10.84 -21.70 -20.78
N LEU A 275 -10.41 -20.44 -20.75
CA LEU A 275 -11.28 -19.32 -21.09
C LEU A 275 -11.52 -19.39 -22.61
N LYS A 276 -12.64 -19.98 -23.05
CA LYS A 276 -13.05 -19.95 -24.47
C LYS A 276 -13.01 -18.50 -24.94
N LYS A 277 -12.27 -18.22 -26.01
CA LYS A 277 -12.36 -16.93 -26.70
C LYS A 277 -13.81 -16.75 -27.15
N LYS A 278 -14.45 -15.64 -26.77
CA LYS A 278 -15.75 -15.21 -27.27
C LYS A 278 -15.62 -14.86 -28.75
N GLY A 279 -15.42 -15.83 -29.63
CA GLY A 279 -15.24 -15.63 -31.08
C GLY A 279 -15.52 -16.86 -31.93
N ASP A 280 -15.35 -18.04 -31.33
CA ASP A 280 -15.45 -19.27 -32.14
C ASP A 280 -16.85 -19.92 -32.16
N ALA A 281 -17.86 -19.27 -31.55
CA ALA A 281 -19.24 -19.79 -31.50
C ALA A 281 -20.15 -19.25 -32.64
N ALA A 282 -19.61 -18.44 -33.57
CA ALA A 282 -20.40 -17.86 -34.64
C ALA A 282 -20.13 -18.52 -36.03
N GLU A 283 -19.18 -19.41 -36.19
CA GLU A 283 -18.83 -20.05 -37.47
C GLU A 283 -19.37 -21.48 -37.63
N GLU A 284 -19.84 -22.15 -36.56
CA GLU A 284 -20.44 -23.51 -36.71
C GLU A 284 -21.93 -23.56 -36.97
N ALA A 285 -22.62 -22.41 -37.06
CA ALA A 285 -24.09 -22.36 -37.29
C ALA A 285 -24.49 -22.04 -38.75
N THR A 286 -23.57 -22.02 -39.71
CA THR A 286 -23.88 -21.65 -41.11
C THR A 286 -23.41 -22.69 -42.14
N THR A 287 -23.35 -23.99 -41.78
CA THR A 287 -23.08 -25.05 -42.76
C THR A 287 -24.01 -26.26 -42.59
N GLU A 288 -25.32 -26.03 -42.35
CA GLU A 288 -26.38 -27.01 -42.59
C GLU A 288 -27.64 -26.25 -43.02
N GLU A 289 -27.71 -25.88 -44.30
CA GLU A 289 -28.92 -25.82 -45.11
C GLU A 289 -28.54 -25.98 -46.58
#